data_4b8d883c08643f87a15453476209029b
#
_entry.id   4b8d883c08643f87a15453476209029b
#
_cell.length_a   1.000
_cell.length_b   1.000
_cell.length_c   1.000
_cell.angle_alpha   90.00
_cell.angle_beta   90.00
_cell.angle_gamma   90.00
#
_symmetry.space_group_name_H-M   'P 1'
#
loop_
_entity.id
_entity.type
_entity.pdbx_description
1 polymer ?
#
loop_
_entity_poly.entity_id
_entity_poly.type
_entity_poly.pdbx_seq_one_letter_code
_entity_poly.pdbx_strand_id
1 'polypeptide(L)'
;MTIVLGSDHAGFPLKEAIRAHFEEKGIDYIDVGCYSPERFDYAVSAQIACDKVSAGEADMAILCCGTVVGISMAANKVKGIRACCCSDYFSAKYTRLHNDANCLCIGARVIGEGTALELVDVFINTKFEGGRHQTRIDQIMAIENGEKLY
;
A
#
# COMPACT_ATOMS: atom_id res chain seq x y z
N MET A 1 14.02 5.60 -4.72
CA MET A 1 12.74 4.89 -4.49
C MET A 1 11.75 5.91 -3.98
N THR A 2 10.66 6.12 -4.69
CA THR A 2 9.62 7.09 -4.37
C THR A 2 8.37 6.37 -3.88
N ILE A 3 7.81 6.78 -2.74
CA ILE A 3 6.63 6.17 -2.13
C ILE A 3 5.45 7.15 -2.22
N VAL A 4 4.28 6.67 -2.61
CA VAL A 4 3.05 7.48 -2.52
C VAL A 4 2.36 7.22 -1.18
N LEU A 5 2.00 8.29 -0.48
CA LEU A 5 1.21 8.25 0.73
C LEU A 5 -0.21 8.73 0.45
N GLY A 6 -1.21 8.00 0.90
CA GLY A 6 -2.60 8.38 0.80
C GLY A 6 -3.44 7.88 1.97
N SER A 7 -4.53 8.57 2.28
CA SER A 7 -5.46 8.14 3.32
C SER A 7 -6.87 8.70 3.12
N ASP A 8 -7.85 8.13 3.84
CA ASP A 8 -9.08 8.82 4.17
C ASP A 8 -8.91 9.66 5.46
N HIS A 9 -9.97 10.32 5.89
CA HIS A 9 -9.96 11.13 7.11
C HIS A 9 -9.68 10.31 8.39
N ALA A 10 -10.07 9.03 8.44
CA ALA A 10 -9.81 8.17 9.59
C ALA A 10 -8.35 7.66 9.62
N GLY A 11 -7.73 7.52 8.46
CA GLY A 11 -6.32 7.16 8.32
C GLY A 11 -5.37 8.36 8.36
N PHE A 12 -5.89 9.59 8.30
CA PHE A 12 -5.09 10.80 8.23
C PHE A 12 -4.03 10.93 9.33
N PRO A 13 -4.34 10.73 10.63
CA PRO A 13 -3.32 10.84 11.67
C PRO A 13 -2.18 9.83 11.49
N LEU A 14 -2.49 8.61 11.07
CA LEU A 14 -1.48 7.57 10.82
C LEU A 14 -0.63 7.90 9.58
N LYS A 15 -1.25 8.41 8.51
CA LYS A 15 -0.50 8.89 7.33
C LYS A 15 0.48 9.99 7.70
N GLU A 16 0.08 10.95 8.55
CA GLU A 16 0.97 12.02 9.01
C GLU A 16 2.14 11.50 9.85
N ALA A 17 1.92 10.48 10.69
CA ALA A 17 2.99 9.82 11.42
C ALA A 17 3.99 9.13 10.47
N ILE A 18 3.49 8.44 9.44
CA ILE A 18 4.33 7.82 8.42
C ILE A 18 5.08 8.88 7.60
N ARG A 19 4.44 10.00 7.27
CA ARG A 19 5.08 11.12 6.59
C ARG A 19 6.24 11.69 7.40
N ALA A 20 6.03 11.93 8.70
CA ALA A 20 7.08 12.41 9.60
C ALA A 20 8.25 11.41 9.71
N HIS A 21 7.94 10.12 9.78
CA HIS A 21 8.95 9.05 9.77
C HIS A 21 9.79 9.03 8.48
N PHE A 22 9.17 9.29 7.33
CA PHE A 22 9.89 9.39 6.06
C PHE A 22 10.79 10.62 6.00
N GLU A 23 10.32 11.76 6.50
CA GLU A 23 11.12 12.98 6.61
C GLU A 23 12.36 12.77 7.49
N GLU A 24 12.19 12.13 8.66
CA GLU A 24 13.29 11.81 9.57
C GLU A 24 14.33 10.88 8.92
N LYS A 25 13.87 9.92 8.11
CA LYS A 25 14.75 8.93 7.45
C LYS A 25 15.27 9.38 6.08
N GLY A 26 14.84 10.53 5.57
CA GLY A 26 15.20 11.02 4.24
C GLY A 26 14.66 10.13 3.10
N ILE A 27 13.44 9.57 3.29
CA ILE A 27 12.76 8.76 2.27
C ILE A 27 11.92 9.67 1.39
N ASP A 28 12.11 9.61 0.08
CA ASP A 28 11.33 10.38 -0.88
C ASP A 28 9.88 9.89 -0.94
N TYR A 29 8.94 10.83 -0.88
CA TYR A 29 7.51 10.50 -0.96
C TYR A 29 6.70 11.55 -1.72
N ILE A 30 5.52 11.14 -2.18
CA ILE A 30 4.47 11.97 -2.74
C ILE A 30 3.23 11.81 -1.86
N ASP A 31 2.77 12.88 -1.21
CA ASP A 31 1.51 12.86 -0.46
C ASP A 31 0.35 13.24 -1.39
N VAL A 32 -0.64 12.37 -1.53
CA VAL A 32 -1.83 12.57 -2.36
C VAL A 32 -3.11 12.76 -1.54
N GLY A 33 -2.99 12.98 -0.24
CA GLY A 33 -4.11 13.28 0.67
C GLY A 33 -4.63 12.06 1.45
N CYS A 34 -5.69 12.20 2.34
CA CYS A 34 -6.27 13.52 2.64
C CYS A 34 -5.29 14.42 3.42
N TYR A 35 -5.57 15.73 3.43
CA TYR A 35 -4.69 16.73 4.07
C TYR A 35 -5.30 17.31 5.35
N SER A 36 -6.44 16.79 5.79
CA SER A 36 -7.14 17.23 6.99
C SER A 36 -7.98 16.09 7.59
N PRO A 37 -8.45 16.21 8.85
CA PRO A 37 -9.35 15.23 9.44
C PRO A 37 -10.79 15.31 8.92
N GLU A 38 -11.08 16.19 7.97
CA GLU A 38 -12.40 16.31 7.37
C GLU A 38 -12.71 15.10 6.46
N ARG A 39 -14.01 14.84 6.30
CA ARG A 39 -14.47 13.68 5.50
C ARG A 39 -13.83 13.64 4.11
N PHE A 40 -13.13 12.56 3.85
CA PHE A 40 -12.52 12.24 2.56
C PHE A 40 -12.70 10.76 2.24
N ASP A 41 -13.05 10.43 1.01
CA ASP A 41 -13.38 9.07 0.62
C ASP A 41 -12.12 8.25 0.30
N TYR A 42 -11.97 7.12 0.97
CA TYR A 42 -10.81 6.23 0.81
C TYR A 42 -10.59 5.75 -0.64
N ALA A 43 -11.67 5.56 -1.42
CA ALA A 43 -11.57 5.10 -2.80
C ALA A 43 -10.88 6.12 -3.70
N VAL A 44 -11.13 7.42 -3.48
CA VAL A 44 -10.49 8.51 -4.22
C VAL A 44 -8.99 8.53 -3.93
N SER A 45 -8.62 8.49 -2.65
CA SER A 45 -7.21 8.45 -2.24
C SER A 45 -6.49 7.22 -2.79
N ALA A 46 -7.14 6.04 -2.71
CA ALA A 46 -6.59 4.80 -3.25
C ALA A 46 -6.33 4.90 -4.75
N GLN A 47 -7.29 5.42 -5.51
CA GLN A 47 -7.14 5.54 -6.97
C GLN A 47 -5.99 6.49 -7.31
N ILE A 48 -5.94 7.70 -6.75
CA ILE A 48 -4.90 8.69 -7.06
C ILE A 48 -3.50 8.12 -6.75
N ALA A 49 -3.33 7.47 -5.58
CA ALA A 49 -2.06 6.88 -5.22
C ALA A 49 -1.65 5.72 -6.14
N CYS A 50 -2.59 4.82 -6.43
CA CYS A 50 -2.34 3.64 -7.25
C CYS A 50 -2.11 3.98 -8.71
N ASP A 51 -2.77 5.01 -9.26
CA ASP A 51 -2.53 5.51 -10.61
C ASP A 51 -1.08 5.97 -10.78
N LYS A 52 -0.50 6.61 -9.75
CA LYS A 52 0.92 7.02 -9.77
C LYS A 52 1.88 5.83 -9.79
N VAL A 53 1.58 4.79 -9.02
CA VAL A 53 2.38 3.55 -9.05
C VAL A 53 2.23 2.85 -10.41
N SER A 54 1.01 2.73 -10.91
CA SER A 54 0.72 2.10 -12.21
C SER A 54 1.38 2.85 -13.38
N ALA A 55 1.46 4.18 -13.30
CA ALA A 55 2.14 5.02 -14.29
C ALA A 55 3.67 5.02 -14.18
N GLY A 56 4.25 4.40 -13.14
CA GLY A 56 5.68 4.41 -12.88
C GLY A 56 6.22 5.73 -12.32
N GLU A 57 5.34 6.61 -11.84
CA GLU A 57 5.72 7.86 -11.17
C GLU A 57 6.20 7.61 -9.72
N ALA A 58 5.82 6.47 -9.16
CA ALA A 58 6.27 6.00 -7.86
C ALA A 58 6.47 4.48 -7.87
N ASP A 59 7.30 3.99 -6.95
CA ASP A 59 7.64 2.57 -6.85
C ASP A 59 6.58 1.78 -6.06
N MET A 60 6.03 2.39 -5.01
CA MET A 60 5.08 1.76 -4.08
C MET A 60 4.09 2.78 -3.53
N ALA A 61 2.96 2.28 -3.01
CA ALA A 61 2.01 3.08 -2.26
C ALA A 61 1.86 2.58 -0.82
N ILE A 62 1.68 3.50 0.13
CA ILE A 62 1.23 3.23 1.50
C ILE A 62 -0.09 3.95 1.71
N LEU A 63 -1.14 3.18 2.03
CA LEU A 63 -2.50 3.68 2.15
C LEU A 63 -3.06 3.43 3.55
N CYS A 64 -3.63 4.46 4.16
CA CYS A 64 -4.20 4.39 5.49
C CYS A 64 -5.70 4.71 5.48
N CYS A 65 -6.51 3.88 6.12
CA CYS A 65 -7.90 4.20 6.43
C CYS A 65 -8.28 3.66 7.82
N GLY A 66 -9.54 3.77 8.21
CA GLY A 66 -9.96 3.32 9.54
C GLY A 66 -9.75 1.82 9.77
N THR A 67 -10.28 0.98 8.89
CA THR A 67 -10.29 -0.50 9.02
C THR A 67 -9.39 -1.22 8.05
N VAL A 68 -8.74 -0.53 7.16
CA VAL A 68 -7.91 -1.03 6.04
C VAL A 68 -8.70 -1.67 4.89
N VAL A 69 -9.88 -2.23 5.13
CA VAL A 69 -10.58 -3.11 4.19
C VAL A 69 -10.99 -2.38 2.91
N GLY A 70 -11.73 -1.26 3.05
CA GLY A 70 -12.27 -0.54 1.88
C GLY A 70 -11.19 0.04 0.98
N ILE A 71 -10.13 0.62 1.56
CA ILE A 71 -9.05 1.23 0.78
C ILE A 71 -8.25 0.19 0.00
N SER A 72 -8.05 -1.01 0.56
CA SER A 72 -7.36 -2.10 -0.14
C SER A 72 -8.19 -2.69 -1.28
N MET A 73 -9.53 -2.80 -1.08
CA MET A 73 -10.43 -3.23 -2.15
C MET A 73 -10.39 -2.25 -3.32
N ALA A 74 -10.42 -0.94 -3.04
CA ALA A 74 -10.32 0.10 -4.06
C ALA A 74 -8.97 0.07 -4.78
N ALA A 75 -7.86 -0.03 -4.04
CA ALA A 75 -6.52 -0.12 -4.59
C ALA A 75 -6.38 -1.31 -5.57
N ASN A 76 -6.90 -2.49 -5.22
CA ASN A 76 -6.86 -3.68 -6.08
C ASN A 76 -7.79 -3.61 -7.31
N LYS A 77 -8.54 -2.52 -7.50
CA LYS A 77 -9.29 -2.25 -8.75
C LYS A 77 -8.47 -1.48 -9.78
N VAL A 78 -7.33 -0.91 -9.36
CA VAL A 78 -6.42 -0.22 -10.27
C VAL A 78 -5.49 -1.26 -10.92
N LYS A 79 -5.42 -1.24 -12.24
CA LYS A 79 -4.64 -2.21 -13.01
C LYS A 79 -3.15 -2.15 -12.65
N GLY A 80 -2.52 -3.31 -12.47
CA GLY A 80 -1.12 -3.44 -12.09
C GLY A 80 -0.85 -3.33 -10.58
N ILE A 81 -1.88 -3.11 -9.76
CA ILE A 81 -1.75 -2.98 -8.32
C ILE A 81 -1.99 -4.33 -7.62
N ARG A 82 -1.09 -4.67 -6.75
CA ARG A 82 -1.20 -5.79 -5.80
C ARG A 82 -1.16 -5.20 -4.38
N ALA A 83 -2.34 -4.76 -3.92
CA ALA A 83 -2.51 -4.18 -2.60
C ALA A 83 -2.75 -5.27 -1.55
N CYS A 84 -2.06 -5.15 -0.42
CA CYS A 84 -2.17 -6.06 0.71
C CYS A 84 -2.66 -5.32 1.96
N CYS A 85 -3.51 -6.01 2.74
CA CYS A 85 -3.90 -5.59 4.09
C CYS A 85 -2.97 -6.27 5.08
N CYS A 86 -2.15 -5.52 5.82
CA CYS A 86 -1.26 -6.09 6.82
C CYS A 86 -1.46 -5.41 8.17
N SER A 87 -1.48 -6.22 9.22
CA SER A 87 -1.53 -5.78 10.61
C SER A 87 -0.43 -6.41 11.48
N ASP A 88 0.48 -7.17 10.86
CA ASP A 88 1.59 -7.84 11.51
C ASP A 88 2.83 -7.88 10.61
N TYR A 89 3.98 -8.00 11.27
CA TYR A 89 5.30 -7.98 10.61
C TYR A 89 5.47 -9.14 9.60
N PHE A 90 4.98 -10.33 9.94
CA PHE A 90 5.13 -11.50 9.08
C PHE A 90 4.40 -11.28 7.75
N SER A 91 3.13 -10.88 7.81
CA SER A 91 2.33 -10.61 6.60
C SER A 91 2.94 -9.50 5.75
N ALA A 92 3.38 -8.40 6.36
CA ALA A 92 4.00 -7.27 5.64
C ALA A 92 5.30 -7.65 4.94
N LYS A 93 6.11 -8.50 5.56
CA LYS A 93 7.35 -9.02 4.97
C LYS A 93 7.07 -9.99 3.82
N TYR A 94 6.20 -10.98 4.06
CA TYR A 94 5.99 -12.06 3.11
C TYR A 94 5.13 -11.66 1.91
N THR A 95 4.27 -10.66 2.03
CA THR A 95 3.59 -10.11 0.87
C THR A 95 4.57 -9.47 -0.13
N ARG A 96 5.69 -8.93 0.36
CA ARG A 96 6.78 -8.48 -0.52
C ARG A 96 7.57 -9.65 -1.08
N LEU A 97 8.06 -10.56 -0.21
CA LEU A 97 8.87 -11.70 -0.62
C LEU A 97 8.17 -12.58 -1.65
N HIS A 98 6.87 -12.85 -1.48
CA HIS A 98 6.14 -13.84 -2.25
C HIS A 98 5.21 -13.26 -3.33
N ASN A 99 4.61 -12.09 -3.09
CA ASN A 99 3.59 -11.51 -3.95
C ASN A 99 4.05 -10.25 -4.69
N ASP A 100 5.26 -9.79 -4.40
CA ASP A 100 5.75 -8.51 -4.91
C ASP A 100 4.69 -7.40 -4.81
N ALA A 101 4.00 -7.35 -3.66
CA ALA A 101 2.96 -6.36 -3.42
C ALA A 101 3.54 -4.95 -3.55
N ASN A 102 2.89 -4.09 -4.32
CA ASN A 102 3.34 -2.72 -4.56
C ASN A 102 2.48 -1.66 -3.84
N CYS A 103 1.52 -2.11 -3.03
CA CYS A 103 0.69 -1.24 -2.21
C CYS A 103 0.45 -1.89 -0.84
N LEU A 104 0.88 -1.21 0.24
CA LEU A 104 0.60 -1.62 1.62
C LEU A 104 -0.58 -0.80 2.15
N CYS A 105 -1.60 -1.48 2.65
CA CYS A 105 -2.75 -0.85 3.29
C CYS A 105 -2.74 -1.13 4.79
N ILE A 106 -2.94 -0.09 5.61
CA ILE A 106 -2.87 -0.13 7.07
C ILE A 106 -4.13 0.48 7.68
N GLY A 107 -4.65 -0.16 8.74
CA GLY A 107 -5.82 0.30 9.48
C GLY A 107 -5.45 1.12 10.72
N ALA A 108 -5.75 2.41 10.72
CA ALA A 108 -5.43 3.31 11.83
C ALA A 108 -6.21 3.00 13.13
N ARG A 109 -7.31 2.24 13.03
CA ARG A 109 -8.09 1.73 14.18
C ARG A 109 -7.76 0.29 14.52
N VAL A 110 -6.84 -0.33 13.78
CA VAL A 110 -6.51 -1.76 13.91
C VAL A 110 -5.18 -1.95 14.62
N ILE A 111 -4.18 -1.14 14.30
CA ILE A 111 -2.84 -1.22 14.90
C ILE A 111 -2.38 0.15 15.39
N GLY A 112 -1.47 0.14 16.37
CA GLY A 112 -0.83 1.35 16.87
C GLY A 112 0.24 1.89 15.91
N GLU A 113 0.59 3.16 16.09
CA GLU A 113 1.57 3.88 15.27
C GLU A 113 2.92 3.15 15.20
N GLY A 114 3.49 2.73 16.34
CA GLY A 114 4.78 2.03 16.36
C GLY A 114 4.79 0.78 15.50
N THR A 115 3.75 -0.05 15.59
CA THR A 115 3.60 -1.23 14.73
C THR A 115 3.47 -0.82 13.26
N ALA A 116 2.69 0.21 12.95
CA ALA A 116 2.52 0.67 11.58
C ALA A 116 3.85 1.12 10.95
N LEU A 117 4.69 1.84 11.68
CA LEU A 117 6.01 2.27 11.20
C LEU A 117 6.94 1.08 10.95
N GLU A 118 6.93 0.05 11.82
CA GLU A 118 7.68 -1.19 11.58
C GLU A 118 7.18 -1.94 10.32
N LEU A 119 5.85 -1.98 10.09
CA LEU A 119 5.29 -2.60 8.89
C LEU A 119 5.69 -1.86 7.62
N VAL A 120 5.68 -0.53 7.65
CA VAL A 120 6.14 0.30 6.54
C VAL A 120 7.60 0.04 6.25
N ASP A 121 8.45 0.07 7.27
CA ASP A 121 9.89 -0.17 7.11
C ASP A 121 10.19 -1.55 6.52
N VAL A 122 9.57 -2.61 7.03
CA VAL A 122 9.80 -3.95 6.49
C VAL A 122 9.27 -4.09 5.07
N PHE A 123 8.13 -3.45 4.76
CA PHE A 123 7.53 -3.51 3.43
C PHE A 123 8.43 -2.84 2.38
N ILE A 124 8.87 -1.61 2.60
CA ILE A 124 9.65 -0.86 1.61
C ILE A 124 11.09 -1.40 1.45
N ASN A 125 11.64 -2.09 2.46
CA ASN A 125 13.00 -2.62 2.42
C ASN A 125 13.08 -4.11 2.01
N THR A 126 11.95 -4.82 1.90
CA THR A 126 11.94 -6.23 1.51
C THR A 126 11.86 -6.37 -0.02
N LYS A 127 12.81 -7.07 -0.60
CA LYS A 127 12.83 -7.36 -2.04
C LYS A 127 12.05 -8.62 -2.36
N PHE A 128 11.49 -8.67 -3.56
CA PHE A 128 10.84 -9.87 -4.09
C PHE A 128 11.82 -11.03 -4.22
N GLU A 129 11.42 -12.22 -3.80
CA GLU A 129 12.25 -13.43 -3.84
C GLU A 129 12.31 -14.06 -5.23
N GLY A 130 11.30 -13.82 -6.08
CA GLY A 130 11.22 -14.37 -7.43
C GLY A 130 10.96 -15.89 -7.45
N GLY A 131 11.56 -16.57 -8.42
CA GLY A 131 11.47 -18.02 -8.55
C GLY A 131 10.03 -18.53 -8.69
N ARG A 132 9.66 -19.52 -7.87
CA ARG A 132 8.31 -20.13 -7.88
C ARG A 132 7.17 -19.14 -7.61
N HIS A 133 7.47 -18.01 -6.97
CA HIS A 133 6.46 -16.99 -6.65
C HIS A 133 6.04 -16.20 -7.89
N GLN A 134 6.92 -16.04 -8.88
CA GLN A 134 6.61 -15.35 -10.13
C GLN A 134 5.40 -15.97 -10.83
N THR A 135 5.35 -17.29 -10.94
CA THR A 135 4.21 -17.99 -11.58
C THR A 135 2.86 -17.61 -10.97
N ARG A 136 2.80 -17.39 -9.63
CA ARG A 136 1.57 -17.00 -8.93
C ARG A 136 1.20 -15.54 -9.18
N ILE A 137 2.20 -14.68 -9.28
CA ILE A 137 1.98 -13.29 -9.68
C ILE A 137 1.45 -13.23 -11.11
N ASP A 138 2.03 -13.98 -12.04
CA ASP A 138 1.58 -14.06 -13.43
C ASP A 138 0.11 -14.53 -13.51
N GLN A 139 -0.28 -15.50 -12.68
CA GLN A 139 -1.67 -15.94 -12.57
C GLN A 139 -2.60 -14.83 -12.03
N ILE A 140 -2.19 -14.07 -11.03
CA ILE A 140 -2.95 -12.91 -10.53
C ILE A 140 -3.14 -11.88 -11.65
N MET A 141 -2.08 -11.58 -12.39
CA MET A 141 -2.14 -10.63 -13.51
C MET A 141 -2.98 -11.15 -14.68
N ALA A 142 -2.98 -12.46 -14.95
CA ALA A 142 -3.85 -13.09 -15.93
C ALA A 142 -5.33 -12.92 -15.57
N ILE A 143 -5.69 -13.12 -14.30
CA ILE A 143 -7.05 -12.86 -13.79
C ILE A 143 -7.44 -11.39 -13.99
N GLU A 144 -6.55 -10.45 -13.68
CA GLU A 144 -6.77 -9.01 -13.89
C GLU A 144 -7.06 -8.71 -15.37
N ASN A 145 -6.43 -9.41 -16.30
CA ASN A 145 -6.64 -9.28 -17.73
C ASN A 145 -7.87 -10.06 -18.26
N GLY A 146 -8.66 -10.67 -17.37
CA GLY A 146 -9.87 -11.42 -17.73
C GLY A 146 -9.63 -12.84 -18.23
N GLU A 147 -8.42 -13.37 -18.06
CA GLU A 147 -8.08 -14.75 -18.43
C GLU A 147 -8.65 -15.75 -17.41
N LYS A 148 -8.97 -16.96 -17.90
CA LYS A 148 -9.39 -18.09 -17.06
C LYS A 148 -8.19 -19.00 -16.80
N LEU A 149 -8.00 -19.38 -15.54
CA LEU A 149 -6.91 -20.27 -15.11
C LEU A 149 -7.31 -21.76 -15.13
N TYR A 150 -8.54 -22.08 -15.50
CA TYR A 150 -9.13 -23.44 -15.53
C TYR A 150 -9.96 -23.67 -16.79
#